data_0b6c024bf39669be3a1533a99ddc26f9
#
_entry.id   0b6c024bf39669be3a1533a99ddc26f9
#
_cell.length_a   1.000
_cell.length_b   1.000
_cell.length_c   1.000
_cell.angle_alpha   90.00
_cell.angle_beta   90.00
_cell.angle_gamma   90.00
#
_symmetry.space_group_name_H-M   'P 1'
#
loop_
_entity.id
_entity.type
_entity.pdbx_description
1 polymer ?
#
loop_
_entity_poly.entity_id
_entity_poly.type
_entity_poly.pdbx_seq_one_letter_code
_entity_poly.pdbx_strand_id
1 'polypeptide(L)'
;MFRRLTLGLALLLQGLAYAETRDLILVAGQSNAVGFDAYAEELPADPKDAATMFWWRVGDPPPDEYDGTSARQWSTLQFQPRTPAMPAINGKKLARQYGNFNLKSKGGFGPEIGMVRTLATKESRPLALIKTAFSGTSVAGDWNVGLPGKADPCYRAMIDEAKAAIAAAKSKDVTLRPRAFVWVQGESDANAKDAPAYVANLSAMLQRLRADLNAPDMILLLGVNTRFGNGKNAFMPKIIDAQKEVAAALPRARYVDTAGAETLPPSHTHFTAVGTLEIGRRYAEALLAAETALPLTK
;
A
#
# COMPACT_ATOMS: atom_id res chain seq x y z
N MET A 1 42.23 25.27 -60.26
CA MET A 1 40.91 25.50 -59.60
C MET A 1 40.60 24.25 -58.78
N PHE A 2 41.08 24.16 -57.53
CA PHE A 2 40.92 22.98 -56.66
C PHE A 2 39.76 23.27 -55.66
N ARG A 3 38.65 22.54 -55.79
CA ARG A 3 37.54 22.53 -54.78
C ARG A 3 37.94 21.60 -53.64
N ARG A 4 38.10 22.15 -52.47
CA ARG A 4 38.25 21.38 -51.20
C ARG A 4 36.83 20.96 -50.77
N LEU A 5 36.58 19.63 -50.71
CA LEU A 5 35.42 19.04 -50.06
C LEU A 5 35.75 18.95 -48.56
N THR A 6 35.04 19.68 -47.74
CA THR A 6 35.07 19.54 -46.28
C THR A 6 33.99 18.52 -45.89
N LEU A 7 34.43 17.33 -45.49
CA LEU A 7 33.58 16.31 -44.89
C LEU A 7 33.29 16.71 -43.44
N GLY A 8 32.08 17.13 -43.12
CA GLY A 8 31.61 17.37 -41.76
C GLY A 8 31.28 16.05 -41.08
N LEU A 9 32.06 15.64 -40.10
CA LEU A 9 31.82 14.47 -39.24
C LEU A 9 30.80 14.88 -38.19
N ALA A 10 29.50 14.52 -38.36
CA ALA A 10 28.48 14.66 -37.34
C ALA A 10 28.69 13.55 -36.31
N LEU A 11 29.26 13.86 -35.14
CA LEU A 11 29.24 12.99 -33.98
C LEU A 11 27.78 12.90 -33.46
N LEU A 12 27.13 11.79 -33.69
CA LEU A 12 25.94 11.38 -32.98
C LEU A 12 26.33 11.01 -31.54
N LEU A 13 26.22 11.94 -30.62
CA LEU A 13 26.19 11.66 -29.19
C LEU A 13 24.91 10.88 -28.89
N GLN A 14 24.95 9.56 -28.99
CA GLN A 14 23.97 8.70 -28.37
C GLN A 14 24.15 8.84 -26.85
N GLY A 15 23.36 9.72 -26.23
CA GLY A 15 23.25 9.76 -24.79
C GLY A 15 22.80 8.39 -24.32
N LEU A 16 23.66 7.70 -23.56
CA LEU A 16 23.28 6.52 -22.80
C LEU A 16 22.20 6.98 -21.82
N ALA A 17 20.93 6.74 -22.17
CA ALA A 17 19.83 6.90 -21.23
C ALA A 17 20.05 5.86 -20.12
N TYR A 18 20.57 6.29 -18.98
CA TYR A 18 20.61 5.44 -17.79
C TYR A 18 19.18 5.10 -17.40
N ALA A 19 18.88 3.80 -17.29
CA ALA A 19 17.59 3.34 -16.81
C ALA A 19 17.29 4.00 -15.46
N GLU A 20 16.17 4.70 -15.35
CA GLU A 20 15.77 5.36 -14.11
C GLU A 20 15.48 4.29 -13.04
N THR A 21 16.04 4.43 -11.84
CA THR A 21 15.74 3.54 -10.72
C THR A 21 14.88 4.28 -9.71
N ARG A 22 13.77 3.65 -9.31
CA ARG A 22 12.86 4.17 -8.26
C ARG A 22 12.74 3.17 -7.12
N ASP A 23 12.71 3.67 -5.90
CA ASP A 23 12.37 2.87 -4.74
C ASP A 23 10.88 2.57 -4.73
N LEU A 24 10.53 1.29 -4.65
CA LEU A 24 9.15 0.83 -4.66
C LEU A 24 8.64 0.61 -3.24
N ILE A 25 7.53 1.26 -2.92
CA ILE A 25 6.76 1.04 -1.70
C ILE A 25 5.44 0.38 -2.09
N LEU A 26 5.11 -0.75 -1.45
CA LEU A 26 3.81 -1.39 -1.58
C LEU A 26 2.96 -1.03 -0.35
N VAL A 27 1.69 -0.74 -0.56
CA VAL A 27 0.71 -0.48 0.51
C VAL A 27 -0.47 -1.43 0.34
N ALA A 28 -0.78 -2.19 1.39
CA ALA A 28 -1.89 -3.12 1.37
C ALA A 28 -2.61 -3.18 2.73
N GLY A 29 -3.77 -3.80 2.76
CA GLY A 29 -4.58 -3.95 3.95
C GLY A 29 -6.07 -3.84 3.69
N GLN A 30 -6.80 -3.38 4.70
CA GLN A 30 -8.25 -3.23 4.61
C GLN A 30 -8.68 -1.75 4.51
N SER A 31 -9.88 -1.42 4.95
CA SER A 31 -10.50 -0.09 4.78
C SER A 31 -9.63 1.09 5.23
N ASN A 32 -8.81 0.94 6.27
CA ASN A 32 -7.86 1.96 6.71
C ASN A 32 -6.64 2.09 5.77
N ALA A 33 -6.27 1.04 5.03
CA ALA A 33 -5.33 1.13 3.93
C ALA A 33 -5.97 1.73 2.67
N VAL A 34 -7.25 1.41 2.40
CA VAL A 34 -8.04 2.06 1.35
C VAL A 34 -8.09 3.57 1.60
N GLY A 35 -8.28 4.00 2.85
CA GLY A 35 -8.56 5.38 3.22
C GLY A 35 -10.05 5.70 3.13
N PHE A 36 -10.90 4.78 3.62
CA PHE A 36 -12.34 4.77 3.41
C PHE A 36 -13.03 6.06 3.86
N ASP A 37 -12.62 6.63 4.99
CA ASP A 37 -13.14 7.88 5.55
C ASP A 37 -12.13 9.04 5.51
N ALA A 38 -11.02 8.89 4.79
CA ALA A 38 -10.11 9.99 4.49
C ALA A 38 -10.57 10.68 3.19
N TYR A 39 -11.41 11.69 3.33
CA TYR A 39 -12.11 12.30 2.20
C TYR A 39 -11.18 13.06 1.26
N ALA A 40 -11.35 12.83 -0.04
CA ALA A 40 -10.55 13.48 -1.08
C ALA A 40 -10.60 15.01 -1.03
N GLU A 41 -11.76 15.57 -0.59
CA GLU A 41 -11.98 16.99 -0.45
C GLU A 41 -11.15 17.64 0.67
N GLU A 42 -10.67 16.82 1.62
CA GLU A 42 -9.87 17.24 2.76
C GLU A 42 -8.37 17.10 2.51
N LEU A 43 -7.97 16.55 1.34
CA LEU A 43 -6.56 16.40 0.98
C LEU A 43 -6.01 17.73 0.48
N PRO A 44 -5.09 18.39 1.20
CA PRO A 44 -4.44 19.59 0.70
C PRO A 44 -3.53 19.24 -0.48
N ALA A 45 -3.48 20.12 -1.48
CA ALA A 45 -2.57 19.98 -2.61
C ALA A 45 -1.10 20.08 -2.14
N ASP A 46 -0.25 19.24 -2.69
CA ASP A 46 1.20 19.31 -2.47
C ASP A 46 1.92 19.03 -3.81
N PRO A 47 2.78 19.96 -4.30
CA PRO A 47 3.49 19.79 -5.56
C PRO A 47 4.44 18.60 -5.57
N LYS A 48 4.85 18.08 -4.42
CA LYS A 48 5.71 16.89 -4.30
C LYS A 48 5.04 15.61 -4.79
N ASP A 49 3.70 15.58 -4.77
CA ASP A 49 2.94 14.41 -5.22
C ASP A 49 3.22 14.07 -6.69
N ALA A 50 3.47 15.10 -7.53
CA ALA A 50 3.73 14.94 -8.96
C ALA A 50 5.01 14.16 -9.29
N ALA A 51 5.97 14.08 -8.36
CA ALA A 51 7.25 13.39 -8.56
C ALA A 51 7.17 11.87 -8.32
N THR A 52 6.08 11.38 -7.73
CA THR A 52 5.92 9.97 -7.34
C THR A 52 5.03 9.24 -8.32
N MET A 53 5.52 8.13 -8.86
CA MET A 53 4.72 7.21 -9.66
C MET A 53 3.72 6.46 -8.79
N PHE A 54 2.47 6.35 -9.21
CA PHE A 54 1.42 5.72 -8.44
C PHE A 54 0.55 4.79 -9.26
N TRP A 55 0.35 3.56 -8.72
CA TRP A 55 -0.49 2.52 -9.26
C TRP A 55 -1.41 2.00 -8.16
N TRP A 56 -2.72 1.84 -8.44
CA TRP A 56 -3.64 1.39 -7.38
C TRP A 56 -4.75 0.46 -7.88
N ARG A 57 -5.21 -0.38 -6.97
CA ARG A 57 -6.49 -1.07 -6.98
C ARG A 57 -7.06 -1.07 -5.57
N VAL A 58 -8.25 -0.51 -5.39
CA VAL A 58 -8.90 -0.37 -4.08
C VAL A 58 -10.39 -0.63 -4.19
N GLY A 59 -10.98 -1.32 -3.21
CA GLY A 59 -12.40 -1.59 -3.21
C GLY A 59 -12.83 -2.70 -2.26
N ASP A 60 -13.76 -3.51 -2.74
CA ASP A 60 -14.24 -4.71 -2.07
C ASP A 60 -13.34 -5.92 -2.40
N PRO A 61 -13.41 -7.01 -1.61
CA PRO A 61 -12.61 -8.21 -1.90
C PRO A 61 -12.94 -8.80 -3.27
N PRO A 62 -11.93 -9.25 -4.05
CA PRO A 62 -12.18 -9.92 -5.31
C PRO A 62 -13.05 -11.19 -5.17
N PRO A 63 -13.82 -11.54 -6.20
CA PRO A 63 -13.95 -10.85 -7.47
C PRO A 63 -14.85 -9.62 -7.36
N ASP A 64 -14.32 -8.45 -7.72
CA ASP A 64 -15.10 -7.21 -7.81
C ASP A 64 -14.71 -6.43 -9.08
N GLU A 65 -15.68 -6.23 -9.99
CA GLU A 65 -15.49 -5.51 -11.24
C GLU A 65 -15.56 -3.98 -11.06
N TYR A 66 -15.98 -3.52 -9.88
CA TYR A 66 -16.21 -2.11 -9.55
C TYR A 66 -15.12 -1.49 -8.68
N ASP A 67 -14.01 -2.19 -8.51
CA ASP A 67 -12.84 -1.64 -7.82
C ASP A 67 -12.39 -0.33 -8.48
N GLY A 68 -11.99 0.64 -7.65
CA GLY A 68 -11.23 1.79 -8.12
C GLY A 68 -9.83 1.34 -8.54
N THR A 69 -9.44 1.62 -9.77
CA THR A 69 -8.13 1.22 -10.29
C THR A 69 -7.46 2.35 -11.07
N SER A 70 -6.14 2.27 -11.18
CA SER A 70 -5.37 3.11 -12.11
C SER A 70 -5.45 2.62 -13.57
N ALA A 71 -6.41 1.76 -13.90
CA ALA A 71 -6.56 1.12 -15.22
C ALA A 71 -5.28 0.40 -15.70
N ARG A 72 -4.51 -0.15 -14.76
CA ARG A 72 -3.19 -0.76 -15.00
C ARG A 72 -2.20 0.19 -15.69
N GLN A 73 -2.22 1.45 -15.27
CA GLN A 73 -1.30 2.47 -15.74
C GLN A 73 -0.67 3.22 -14.57
N TRP A 74 0.55 3.64 -14.75
CA TRP A 74 1.22 4.54 -13.82
C TRP A 74 0.67 5.96 -13.99
N SER A 75 0.31 6.58 -12.87
CA SER A 75 -0.05 7.99 -12.74
C SER A 75 0.88 8.69 -11.77
N THR A 76 0.60 9.93 -11.44
CA THR A 76 1.21 10.63 -10.30
C THR A 76 0.43 10.33 -9.02
N LEU A 77 1.07 10.50 -7.86
CA LEU A 77 0.43 10.32 -6.56
C LEU A 77 -0.76 11.29 -6.42
N GLN A 78 -1.91 10.77 -6.02
CA GLN A 78 -3.16 11.52 -5.89
C GLN A 78 -4.16 10.76 -5.03
N PHE A 79 -5.24 11.41 -4.60
CA PHE A 79 -6.40 10.68 -4.08
C PHE A 79 -6.98 9.75 -5.18
N GLN A 80 -7.67 8.70 -4.78
CA GLN A 80 -8.33 7.78 -5.70
C GLN A 80 -9.81 8.15 -5.81
N PRO A 81 -10.34 8.31 -7.04
CA PRO A 81 -11.74 8.65 -7.23
C PRO A 81 -12.64 7.49 -6.80
N ARG A 82 -13.78 7.84 -6.20
CA ARG A 82 -14.80 6.86 -5.86
C ARG A 82 -15.47 6.34 -7.13
N THR A 83 -15.54 5.03 -7.27
CA THR A 83 -16.40 4.39 -8.26
C THR A 83 -17.84 4.30 -7.74
N PRO A 84 -18.86 4.22 -8.60
CA PRO A 84 -20.21 3.95 -8.18
C PRO A 84 -20.28 2.68 -7.33
N ALA A 85 -21.20 2.67 -6.35
CA ALA A 85 -21.46 1.44 -5.61
C ALA A 85 -21.86 0.33 -6.59
N MET A 86 -21.34 -0.88 -6.34
CA MET A 86 -21.64 -2.06 -7.14
C MET A 86 -23.13 -2.33 -7.17
N PRO A 87 -23.80 -2.40 -8.33
CA PRO A 87 -25.18 -2.87 -8.39
C PRO A 87 -25.23 -4.35 -7.98
N ALA A 88 -26.40 -4.78 -7.50
CA ALA A 88 -26.59 -6.19 -7.18
C ALA A 88 -26.34 -7.05 -8.44
N ILE A 89 -25.41 -8.02 -8.36
CA ILE A 89 -25.22 -8.97 -9.45
C ILE A 89 -26.42 -9.92 -9.49
N ASN A 90 -27.10 -9.98 -10.62
CA ASN A 90 -28.31 -10.79 -10.82
C ASN A 90 -29.37 -10.57 -9.73
N GLY A 91 -29.53 -9.34 -9.24
CA GLY A 91 -30.50 -8.99 -8.20
C GLY A 91 -30.10 -9.42 -6.77
N LYS A 92 -28.94 -10.02 -6.58
CA LYS A 92 -28.43 -10.44 -5.26
C LYS A 92 -27.31 -9.49 -4.83
N LYS A 93 -27.45 -8.89 -3.63
CA LYS A 93 -26.33 -8.17 -3.01
C LYS A 93 -25.24 -9.18 -2.62
N LEU A 94 -23.97 -8.82 -2.90
CA LEU A 94 -22.84 -9.59 -2.36
C LEU A 94 -22.84 -9.49 -0.83
N ALA A 95 -22.39 -10.56 -0.17
CA ALA A 95 -22.40 -10.65 1.29
C ALA A 95 -21.54 -9.58 1.98
N ARG A 96 -20.52 -9.08 1.30
CA ARG A 96 -19.63 -7.99 1.74
C ARG A 96 -19.50 -6.97 0.62
N GLN A 97 -20.19 -5.86 0.73
CA GLN A 97 -20.22 -4.80 -0.25
C GLN A 97 -20.11 -3.46 0.48
N TYR A 98 -18.89 -2.97 0.58
CA TYR A 98 -18.58 -1.72 1.27
C TYR A 98 -18.35 -0.56 0.31
N GLY A 99 -18.04 -0.87 -0.96
CA GLY A 99 -17.53 0.09 -1.92
C GLY A 99 -16.06 0.46 -1.61
N ASN A 100 -15.48 1.31 -2.44
CA ASN A 100 -14.09 1.71 -2.24
C ASN A 100 -13.92 2.89 -1.27
N PHE A 101 -14.89 3.81 -1.19
CA PHE A 101 -14.85 4.99 -0.31
C PHE A 101 -16.23 5.34 0.23
N ASN A 102 -16.26 6.14 1.31
CA ASN A 102 -17.49 6.65 1.88
C ASN A 102 -18.30 7.40 0.83
N LEU A 103 -19.63 7.19 0.85
CA LEU A 103 -20.58 7.80 -0.10
C LEU A 103 -20.65 9.33 0.00
N LYS A 104 -20.16 9.91 1.10
CA LYS A 104 -20.14 11.37 1.33
C LYS A 104 -19.00 12.07 0.58
N SER A 105 -18.02 11.32 0.06
CA SER A 105 -16.85 11.86 -0.63
C SER A 105 -16.82 11.46 -2.11
N LYS A 106 -16.17 12.26 -2.93
CA LYS A 106 -15.88 11.93 -4.35
C LYS A 106 -14.73 10.94 -4.50
N GLY A 107 -14.03 10.60 -3.42
CA GLY A 107 -12.91 9.68 -3.38
C GLY A 107 -12.24 9.68 -2.02
N GLY A 108 -11.08 9.06 -1.94
CA GLY A 108 -10.31 8.99 -0.70
C GLY A 108 -8.82 8.75 -0.96
N PHE A 109 -8.07 8.67 0.12
CA PHE A 109 -6.65 8.38 0.08
C PHE A 109 -6.21 7.65 1.35
N GLY A 110 -5.25 6.79 1.22
CA GLY A 110 -4.69 6.06 2.37
C GLY A 110 -3.39 6.71 2.89
N PRO A 111 -2.68 5.99 3.78
CA PRO A 111 -1.46 6.50 4.41
C PRO A 111 -0.32 6.74 3.43
N GLU A 112 -0.40 6.22 2.21
CA GLU A 112 0.62 6.43 1.16
C GLU A 112 0.92 7.90 0.91
N ILE A 113 -0.10 8.78 0.98
CA ILE A 113 0.07 10.21 0.73
C ILE A 113 0.96 10.84 1.82
N GLY A 114 0.59 10.66 3.10
CA GLY A 114 1.36 11.18 4.22
C GLY A 114 2.79 10.62 4.26
N MET A 115 2.94 9.34 3.91
CA MET A 115 4.24 8.67 3.87
C MET A 115 5.16 9.28 2.81
N VAL A 116 4.70 9.40 1.57
CA VAL A 116 5.51 9.96 0.47
C VAL A 116 5.88 11.41 0.74
N ARG A 117 4.93 12.24 1.16
CA ARG A 117 5.19 13.64 1.47
C ARG A 117 6.24 13.81 2.57
N THR A 118 6.22 12.95 3.58
CA THR A 118 7.22 12.93 4.65
C THR A 118 8.59 12.50 4.12
N LEU A 119 8.67 11.41 3.35
CA LEU A 119 9.91 10.95 2.72
C LEU A 119 10.51 12.04 1.82
N ALA A 120 9.71 12.68 0.98
CA ALA A 120 10.14 13.75 0.09
C ALA A 120 10.68 15.01 0.80
N THR A 121 10.46 15.15 2.12
CA THR A 121 11.11 16.21 2.92
C THR A 121 12.46 15.77 3.51
N LYS A 122 12.73 14.48 3.55
CA LYS A 122 13.90 13.90 4.22
C LYS A 122 14.95 13.38 3.25
N GLU A 123 14.54 13.06 2.04
CA GLU A 123 15.40 12.44 1.02
C GLU A 123 14.95 12.83 -0.40
N SER A 124 15.85 12.67 -1.37
CA SER A 124 15.60 12.97 -2.79
C SER A 124 15.45 11.70 -3.66
N ARG A 125 15.33 10.52 -3.05
CA ARG A 125 15.19 9.26 -3.80
C ARG A 125 13.88 9.22 -4.58
N PRO A 126 13.90 8.95 -5.90
CA PRO A 126 12.68 8.81 -6.68
C PRO A 126 11.83 7.65 -6.16
N LEU A 127 10.54 7.87 -6.00
CA LEU A 127 9.61 6.89 -5.44
C LEU A 127 8.60 6.39 -6.48
N ALA A 128 8.22 5.13 -6.34
CA ALA A 128 7.06 4.53 -6.97
C ALA A 128 6.22 3.83 -5.89
N LEU A 129 4.91 3.95 -6.00
CA LEU A 129 3.96 3.34 -5.08
C LEU A 129 3.02 2.39 -5.80
N ILE A 130 2.78 1.24 -5.20
CA ILE A 130 1.69 0.34 -5.58
C ILE A 130 0.80 0.16 -4.37
N LYS A 131 -0.49 0.47 -4.51
CA LYS A 131 -1.49 0.29 -3.47
C LYS A 131 -2.51 -0.75 -3.90
N THR A 132 -2.71 -1.79 -3.06
CA THR A 132 -3.75 -2.79 -3.25
C THR A 132 -4.42 -3.05 -1.92
N ALA A 133 -5.64 -2.54 -1.74
CA ALA A 133 -6.34 -2.60 -0.46
C ALA A 133 -7.82 -2.88 -0.63
N PHE A 134 -8.38 -3.74 0.24
CA PHE A 134 -9.76 -4.22 0.14
C PHE A 134 -10.47 -4.11 1.49
N SER A 135 -11.61 -3.41 1.52
CA SER A 135 -12.38 -3.16 2.72
C SER A 135 -12.92 -4.44 3.35
N GLY A 136 -12.92 -4.52 4.70
CA GLY A 136 -13.52 -5.61 5.46
C GLY A 136 -12.83 -6.96 5.34
N THR A 137 -11.57 -7.01 4.93
CA THR A 137 -10.82 -8.25 4.67
C THR A 137 -10.01 -8.72 5.86
N SER A 138 -9.85 -10.04 5.99
CA SER A 138 -9.13 -10.71 7.09
C SER A 138 -7.92 -11.49 6.60
N VAL A 139 -6.89 -11.55 7.45
CA VAL A 139 -5.72 -12.43 7.22
C VAL A 139 -6.10 -13.90 7.37
N ALA A 140 -7.11 -14.18 8.20
CA ALA A 140 -7.61 -15.54 8.37
C ALA A 140 -8.29 -16.11 7.11
N GLY A 141 -8.76 -15.26 6.20
CA GLY A 141 -9.48 -15.66 5.00
C GLY A 141 -8.90 -15.07 3.71
N ASP A 142 -9.17 -13.80 3.49
CA ASP A 142 -8.97 -13.13 2.19
C ASP A 142 -7.49 -12.98 1.78
N TRP A 143 -6.60 -12.92 2.76
CA TRP A 143 -5.14 -12.79 2.59
C TRP A 143 -4.38 -14.06 2.97
N ASN A 144 -5.06 -15.15 3.32
CA ASN A 144 -4.44 -16.36 3.85
C ASN A 144 -3.81 -17.23 2.76
N VAL A 145 -2.50 -17.19 2.67
CA VAL A 145 -1.71 -17.96 1.69
C VAL A 145 -1.53 -19.45 2.05
N GLY A 146 -1.94 -19.85 3.25
CA GLY A 146 -1.73 -21.20 3.78
C GLY A 146 -2.95 -22.11 3.74
N LEU A 147 -4.10 -21.65 3.21
CA LEU A 147 -5.33 -22.45 3.17
C LEU A 147 -5.37 -23.35 1.90
N PRO A 148 -5.20 -24.68 2.04
CA PRO A 148 -5.27 -25.58 0.90
C PRO A 148 -6.63 -25.49 0.19
N GLY A 149 -6.61 -25.35 -1.14
CA GLY A 149 -7.82 -25.34 -1.96
C GLY A 149 -8.73 -24.11 -1.80
N LYS A 150 -8.38 -23.15 -0.94
CA LYS A 150 -9.07 -21.86 -0.86
C LYS A 150 -8.27 -20.81 -1.60
N ALA A 151 -9.00 -20.01 -2.36
CA ALA A 151 -8.43 -18.84 -2.97
C ALA A 151 -8.11 -17.81 -1.87
N ASP A 152 -6.93 -17.25 -1.93
CA ASP A 152 -6.46 -16.06 -1.22
C ASP A 152 -6.65 -14.81 -2.12
N PRO A 153 -7.90 -14.39 -2.39
CA PRO A 153 -8.21 -13.51 -3.51
C PRO A 153 -7.50 -12.17 -3.40
N CYS A 154 -7.41 -11.62 -2.18
CA CYS A 154 -6.77 -10.31 -1.96
C CYS A 154 -5.24 -10.40 -2.12
N TYR A 155 -4.62 -11.46 -1.60
CA TYR A 155 -3.18 -11.68 -1.74
C TYR A 155 -2.80 -11.82 -3.23
N ARG A 156 -3.51 -12.68 -3.99
CA ARG A 156 -3.24 -12.86 -5.42
C ARG A 156 -3.46 -11.59 -6.21
N ALA A 157 -4.56 -10.86 -5.94
CA ALA A 157 -4.80 -9.58 -6.59
C ALA A 157 -3.65 -8.59 -6.34
N MET A 158 -3.13 -8.53 -5.12
CA MET A 158 -1.96 -7.69 -4.79
C MET A 158 -0.72 -8.11 -5.58
N ILE A 159 -0.42 -9.40 -5.65
CA ILE A 159 0.75 -9.90 -6.40
C ILE A 159 0.60 -9.68 -7.90
N ASP A 160 -0.60 -9.88 -8.45
CA ASP A 160 -0.88 -9.66 -9.87
C ASP A 160 -0.73 -8.18 -10.24
N GLU A 161 -1.27 -7.26 -9.42
CA GLU A 161 -1.09 -5.82 -9.62
C GLU A 161 0.38 -5.39 -9.48
N ALA A 162 1.11 -5.92 -8.49
CA ALA A 162 2.52 -5.62 -8.31
C ALA A 162 3.36 -6.07 -9.52
N LYS A 163 3.15 -7.30 -10.00
CA LYS A 163 3.85 -7.82 -11.19
C LYS A 163 3.51 -7.04 -12.45
N ALA A 164 2.24 -6.69 -12.65
CA ALA A 164 1.80 -5.88 -13.79
C ALA A 164 2.43 -4.48 -13.75
N ALA A 165 2.43 -3.83 -12.58
CA ALA A 165 3.04 -2.52 -12.40
C ALA A 165 4.56 -2.53 -12.66
N ILE A 166 5.27 -3.52 -12.12
CA ILE A 166 6.72 -3.69 -12.35
C ILE A 166 7.00 -3.90 -13.84
N ALA A 167 6.23 -4.75 -14.52
CA ALA A 167 6.38 -4.97 -15.96
C ALA A 167 6.12 -3.69 -16.78
N ALA A 168 5.08 -2.93 -16.41
CA ALA A 168 4.75 -1.66 -17.06
C ALA A 168 5.84 -0.59 -16.85
N ALA A 169 6.47 -0.52 -15.68
CA ALA A 169 7.60 0.37 -15.43
C ALA A 169 8.82 -0.05 -16.28
N LYS A 170 9.14 -1.33 -16.29
CA LYS A 170 10.25 -1.88 -17.07
C LYS A 170 10.11 -1.61 -18.58
N SER A 171 8.90 -1.63 -19.12
CA SER A 171 8.64 -1.30 -20.53
C SER A 171 8.90 0.17 -20.89
N LYS A 172 9.11 1.02 -19.88
CA LYS A 172 9.47 2.44 -19.99
C LYS A 172 10.89 2.73 -19.50
N ASP A 173 11.76 1.71 -19.45
CA ASP A 173 13.13 1.79 -18.95
C ASP A 173 13.24 2.28 -17.48
N VAL A 174 12.20 2.05 -16.68
CA VAL A 174 12.20 2.32 -15.23
C VAL A 174 12.37 1.01 -14.46
N THR A 175 13.42 0.93 -13.65
CA THR A 175 13.68 -0.17 -12.71
C THR A 175 13.06 0.15 -11.36
N LEU A 176 12.19 -0.73 -10.84
CA LEU A 176 11.62 -0.61 -9.52
C LEU A 176 12.37 -1.51 -8.54
N ARG A 177 12.86 -0.93 -7.44
CA ARG A 177 13.56 -1.63 -6.36
C ARG A 177 12.65 -1.75 -5.14
N PRO A 178 12.16 -2.95 -4.78
CA PRO A 178 11.32 -3.14 -3.59
C PRO A 178 12.05 -2.64 -2.33
N ARG A 179 11.51 -1.61 -1.69
CA ARG A 179 12.07 -0.95 -0.51
C ARG A 179 11.29 -1.27 0.75
N ALA A 180 9.97 -1.12 0.70
CA ALA A 180 9.11 -1.35 1.85
C ALA A 180 7.73 -1.88 1.46
N PHE A 181 7.12 -2.60 2.40
CA PHE A 181 5.73 -3.00 2.39
C PHE A 181 5.04 -2.43 3.63
N VAL A 182 3.95 -1.71 3.43
CA VAL A 182 3.10 -1.12 4.47
C VAL A 182 1.83 -1.94 4.58
N TRP A 183 1.57 -2.46 5.76
CA TRP A 183 0.40 -3.24 6.10
C TRP A 183 -0.48 -2.51 7.08
N VAL A 184 -1.73 -2.20 6.69
CA VAL A 184 -2.71 -1.50 7.54
C VAL A 184 -3.98 -2.34 7.62
N GLN A 185 -3.99 -3.29 8.56
CA GLN A 185 -5.08 -4.26 8.70
C GLN A 185 -5.00 -4.94 10.08
N GLY A 186 -6.09 -5.52 10.53
CA GLY A 186 -6.18 -6.29 11.78
C GLY A 186 -7.59 -6.24 12.37
N GLU A 187 -8.37 -5.23 12.03
CA GLU A 187 -9.68 -5.00 12.61
C GLU A 187 -10.66 -6.13 12.30
N SER A 188 -10.60 -6.70 11.09
CA SER A 188 -11.47 -7.82 10.68
C SER A 188 -11.11 -9.14 11.36
N ASP A 189 -9.86 -9.29 11.80
CA ASP A 189 -9.39 -10.45 12.55
C ASP A 189 -9.54 -10.27 14.09
N ALA A 190 -9.95 -9.09 14.56
CA ALA A 190 -10.11 -8.78 15.97
C ALA A 190 -11.39 -9.42 16.54
N ASN A 191 -11.45 -10.75 16.54
CA ASN A 191 -12.55 -11.56 17.04
C ASN A 191 -12.05 -12.91 17.61
N ALA A 192 -12.93 -13.65 18.32
CA ALA A 192 -12.57 -14.87 19.01
C ALA A 192 -12.09 -15.99 18.08
N LYS A 193 -12.58 -16.03 16.84
CA LYS A 193 -12.29 -17.08 15.86
C LYS A 193 -10.93 -16.86 15.21
N ASP A 194 -10.63 -15.63 14.79
CA ASP A 194 -9.54 -15.34 13.88
C ASP A 194 -8.26 -14.85 14.59
N ALA A 195 -8.42 -14.11 15.70
CA ALA A 195 -7.29 -13.57 16.45
C ALA A 195 -6.24 -14.61 16.90
N PRO A 196 -6.61 -15.85 17.31
CA PRO A 196 -5.62 -16.85 17.73
C PRO A 196 -4.63 -17.28 16.62
N ALA A 197 -5.02 -17.21 15.36
CA ALA A 197 -4.20 -17.62 14.23
C ALA A 197 -3.48 -16.44 13.53
N TYR A 198 -3.68 -15.21 14.00
CA TYR A 198 -3.23 -14.02 13.30
C TYR A 198 -1.71 -13.96 13.13
N VAL A 199 -0.92 -14.32 14.16
CA VAL A 199 0.56 -14.36 14.09
C VAL A 199 1.02 -15.28 12.96
N ALA A 200 0.51 -16.52 12.96
CA ALA A 200 0.92 -17.53 11.98
C ALA A 200 0.53 -17.12 10.55
N ASN A 201 -0.71 -16.68 10.36
CA ASN A 201 -1.24 -16.31 9.07
C ASN A 201 -0.54 -15.07 8.49
N LEU A 202 -0.32 -14.03 9.30
CA LEU A 202 0.37 -12.82 8.88
C LEU A 202 1.83 -13.11 8.55
N SER A 203 2.53 -13.89 9.40
CA SER A 203 3.92 -14.27 9.15
C SER A 203 4.08 -15.03 7.83
N ALA A 204 3.19 -16.01 7.57
CA ALA A 204 3.20 -16.78 6.33
C ALA A 204 2.98 -15.88 5.10
N MET A 205 2.02 -14.95 5.17
CA MET A 205 1.73 -14.00 4.09
C MET A 205 2.94 -13.10 3.80
N LEU A 206 3.58 -12.55 4.82
CA LEU A 206 4.72 -11.64 4.67
C LEU A 206 5.97 -12.34 4.10
N GLN A 207 6.23 -13.58 4.55
CA GLN A 207 7.32 -14.40 4.00
C GLN A 207 7.06 -14.74 2.53
N ARG A 208 5.83 -15.14 2.21
CA ARG A 208 5.41 -15.43 0.83
C ARG A 208 5.51 -14.20 -0.06
N LEU A 209 5.14 -13.02 0.42
CA LEU A 209 5.27 -11.75 -0.30
C LEU A 209 6.72 -11.46 -0.72
N ARG A 210 7.67 -11.60 0.22
CA ARG A 210 9.09 -11.44 -0.10
C ARG A 210 9.58 -12.43 -1.14
N ALA A 211 9.12 -13.67 -1.07
CA ALA A 211 9.48 -14.72 -2.05
C ALA A 211 8.87 -14.42 -3.43
N ASP A 212 7.59 -14.10 -3.52
CA ASP A 212 6.87 -13.88 -4.79
C ASP A 212 7.35 -12.63 -5.53
N LEU A 213 7.90 -11.63 -4.81
CA LEU A 213 8.49 -10.41 -5.38
C LEU A 213 10.03 -10.47 -5.47
N ASN A 214 10.65 -11.59 -5.07
CA ASN A 214 12.11 -11.73 -4.98
C ASN A 214 12.76 -10.55 -4.21
N ALA A 215 12.19 -10.20 -3.06
CA ALA A 215 12.55 -9.04 -2.25
C ALA A 215 12.84 -9.41 -0.79
N PRO A 216 13.87 -10.24 -0.51
CA PRO A 216 14.16 -10.73 0.85
C PRO A 216 14.46 -9.62 1.84
N ASP A 217 15.02 -8.51 1.35
CA ASP A 217 15.43 -7.36 2.14
C ASP A 217 14.37 -6.26 2.29
N MET A 218 13.19 -6.42 1.70
CA MET A 218 12.11 -5.45 1.78
C MET A 218 11.69 -5.23 3.24
N ILE A 219 11.66 -3.96 3.68
CA ILE A 219 11.25 -3.60 5.05
C ILE A 219 9.73 -3.77 5.18
N LEU A 220 9.29 -4.43 6.26
CA LEU A 220 7.88 -4.67 6.57
C LEU A 220 7.43 -3.72 7.69
N LEU A 221 6.41 -2.93 7.43
CA LEU A 221 5.85 -1.95 8.35
C LEU A 221 4.41 -2.31 8.66
N LEU A 222 4.12 -2.70 9.89
CA LEU A 222 2.84 -3.26 10.32
C LEU A 222 2.12 -2.29 11.23
N GLY A 223 0.83 -2.06 11.00
CA GLY A 223 0.01 -1.24 11.88
C GLY A 223 -1.47 -1.53 11.72
N VAL A 224 -2.26 -1.13 12.70
CA VAL A 224 -3.70 -1.31 12.76
C VAL A 224 -4.33 -0.12 13.48
N ASN A 225 -5.59 0.19 13.22
CA ASN A 225 -6.32 1.19 13.99
C ASN A 225 -6.57 0.70 15.42
N THR A 226 -5.75 1.18 16.36
CA THR A 226 -5.82 0.77 17.78
C THR A 226 -7.12 1.19 18.46
N ARG A 227 -7.87 2.15 17.90
CA ARG A 227 -9.13 2.66 18.44
C ARG A 227 -10.38 2.01 17.85
N PHE A 228 -10.22 1.02 16.98
CA PHE A 228 -11.33 0.31 16.35
C PHE A 228 -12.41 -0.14 17.36
N GLY A 229 -13.68 0.05 17.00
CA GLY A 229 -14.79 -0.23 17.91
C GLY A 229 -14.84 0.71 19.12
N ASN A 230 -14.38 1.95 18.97
CA ASN A 230 -14.26 2.94 20.06
C ASN A 230 -13.39 2.46 21.24
N GLY A 231 -12.35 1.67 20.93
CA GLY A 231 -11.46 1.09 21.96
C GLY A 231 -12.09 -0.01 22.82
N LYS A 232 -13.33 -0.46 22.49
CA LYS A 232 -14.08 -1.45 23.26
C LYS A 232 -13.97 -2.88 22.70
N ASN A 233 -13.29 -3.07 21.57
CA ASN A 233 -13.11 -4.41 21.01
C ASN A 233 -12.11 -5.20 21.86
N ALA A 234 -12.59 -6.26 22.52
CA ALA A 234 -11.81 -7.08 23.46
C ALA A 234 -10.63 -7.84 22.79
N PHE A 235 -10.62 -7.97 21.47
CA PHE A 235 -9.59 -8.69 20.71
C PHE A 235 -8.55 -7.76 20.07
N MET A 236 -8.79 -6.46 20.01
CA MET A 236 -7.81 -5.51 19.48
C MET A 236 -6.44 -5.56 20.19
N PRO A 237 -6.36 -5.65 21.51
CA PRO A 237 -5.06 -5.82 22.16
C PRO A 237 -4.29 -7.04 21.65
N LYS A 238 -4.99 -8.17 21.40
CA LYS A 238 -4.36 -9.39 20.87
C LYS A 238 -3.82 -9.19 19.46
N ILE A 239 -4.53 -8.46 18.61
CA ILE A 239 -4.06 -8.14 17.26
C ILE A 239 -2.83 -7.22 17.30
N ILE A 240 -2.85 -6.20 18.16
CA ILE A 240 -1.72 -5.29 18.35
C ILE A 240 -0.48 -6.07 18.82
N ASP A 241 -0.65 -6.92 19.82
CA ASP A 241 0.45 -7.73 20.36
C ASP A 241 0.95 -8.74 19.32
N ALA A 242 0.05 -9.36 18.55
CA ALA A 242 0.40 -10.24 17.44
C ALA A 242 1.23 -9.53 16.36
N GLN A 243 0.88 -8.29 15.98
CA GLN A 243 1.69 -7.52 15.03
C GLN A 243 3.08 -7.17 15.59
N LYS A 244 3.18 -6.86 16.89
CA LYS A 244 4.47 -6.65 17.58
C LYS A 244 5.31 -7.93 17.60
N GLU A 245 4.69 -9.08 17.88
CA GLU A 245 5.33 -10.39 17.83
C GLU A 245 5.87 -10.72 16.44
N VAL A 246 5.05 -10.55 15.40
CA VAL A 246 5.48 -10.74 13.99
C VAL A 246 6.63 -9.80 13.64
N ALA A 247 6.54 -8.53 14.05
CA ALA A 247 7.59 -7.55 13.80
C ALA A 247 8.90 -7.86 14.52
N ALA A 248 8.84 -8.50 15.69
CA ALA A 248 10.02 -8.94 16.42
C ALA A 248 10.63 -10.23 15.83
N ALA A 249 9.79 -11.12 15.30
CA ALA A 249 10.22 -12.43 14.77
C ALA A 249 10.78 -12.34 13.33
N LEU A 250 10.25 -11.45 12.49
CA LEU A 250 10.68 -11.34 11.10
C LEU A 250 11.82 -10.32 10.95
N PRO A 251 12.88 -10.65 10.20
CA PRO A 251 13.95 -9.69 9.93
C PRO A 251 13.40 -8.47 9.17
N ARG A 252 13.94 -7.30 9.48
CA ARG A 252 13.55 -6.03 8.83
C ARG A 252 12.05 -5.72 8.93
N ALA A 253 11.37 -6.16 9.99
CA ALA A 253 9.99 -5.83 10.27
C ALA A 253 9.90 -4.83 11.45
N ARG A 254 8.88 -3.97 11.44
CA ARG A 254 8.58 -3.00 12.50
C ARG A 254 7.07 -2.88 12.70
N TYR A 255 6.66 -2.85 13.94
CA TYR A 255 5.33 -2.38 14.30
C TYR A 255 5.33 -0.85 14.32
N VAL A 256 4.32 -0.25 13.71
CA VAL A 256 4.10 1.21 13.68
C VAL A 256 2.90 1.52 14.55
N ASP A 257 3.14 2.21 15.66
CA ASP A 257 2.07 2.60 16.56
C ASP A 257 1.19 3.68 15.94
N THR A 258 -0.09 3.41 15.82
CA THR A 258 -1.10 4.32 15.32
C THR A 258 -1.93 4.99 16.42
N ALA A 259 -1.62 4.72 17.69
CA ALA A 259 -2.36 5.28 18.82
C ALA A 259 -2.37 6.81 18.78
N GLY A 260 -3.54 7.40 19.10
CA GLY A 260 -3.73 8.84 19.10
C GLY A 260 -3.95 9.47 17.72
N ALA A 261 -3.79 8.75 16.61
CA ALA A 261 -4.18 9.26 15.29
C ALA A 261 -5.72 9.46 15.25
N GLU A 262 -6.13 10.54 14.60
CA GLU A 262 -7.54 10.94 14.58
C GLU A 262 -8.40 9.93 13.84
N THR A 263 -9.54 9.57 14.45
CA THR A 263 -10.50 8.62 13.90
C THR A 263 -11.91 9.18 13.89
N LEU A 264 -12.75 8.75 12.95
CA LEU A 264 -14.09 9.26 12.77
C LEU A 264 -15.07 8.72 13.84
N PRO A 265 -15.66 9.60 14.70
CA PRO A 265 -16.66 9.18 15.66
C PRO A 265 -18.00 8.83 14.99
N PRO A 266 -18.93 8.10 15.67
CA PRO A 266 -18.78 7.56 17.02
C PRO A 266 -18.10 6.19 17.08
N SER A 267 -17.97 5.48 15.96
CA SER A 267 -17.45 4.10 15.92
C SER A 267 -15.95 4.01 15.99
N HIS A 268 -15.24 5.07 15.55
CA HIS A 268 -13.78 5.10 15.41
C HIS A 268 -13.24 3.94 14.55
N THR A 269 -14.03 3.49 13.57
CA THR A 269 -13.67 2.39 12.67
C THR A 269 -12.56 2.79 11.70
N HIS A 270 -12.59 4.05 11.26
CA HIS A 270 -11.63 4.55 10.26
C HIS A 270 -10.93 5.81 10.75
N PHE A 271 -9.72 6.02 10.24
CA PHE A 271 -9.03 7.29 10.37
C PHE A 271 -9.71 8.36 9.53
N THR A 272 -9.69 9.61 10.03
CA THR A 272 -10.02 10.80 9.24
C THR A 272 -8.90 11.12 8.23
N ALA A 273 -9.10 12.11 7.39
CA ALA A 273 -8.04 12.61 6.50
C ALA A 273 -6.78 13.02 7.29
N VAL A 274 -6.95 13.74 8.41
CA VAL A 274 -5.84 14.14 9.29
C VAL A 274 -5.15 12.92 9.90
N GLY A 275 -5.94 11.98 10.44
CA GLY A 275 -5.37 10.75 11.02
C GLY A 275 -4.65 9.89 9.99
N THR A 276 -5.18 9.81 8.76
CA THR A 276 -4.57 9.05 7.65
C THR A 276 -3.22 9.65 7.23
N LEU A 277 -3.12 10.98 7.11
CA LEU A 277 -1.85 11.65 6.83
C LEU A 277 -0.84 11.44 7.98
N GLU A 278 -1.30 11.50 9.22
CA GLU A 278 -0.47 11.30 10.41
C GLU A 278 0.09 9.87 10.48
N ILE A 279 -0.73 8.83 10.27
CA ILE A 279 -0.18 7.46 10.26
C ILE A 279 0.78 7.27 9.09
N GLY A 280 0.52 7.89 7.92
CA GLY A 280 1.46 7.91 6.80
C GLY A 280 2.82 8.48 7.18
N ARG A 281 2.84 9.60 7.90
CA ARG A 281 4.07 10.21 8.46
C ARG A 281 4.81 9.22 9.36
N ARG A 282 4.10 8.53 10.27
CA ARG A 282 4.70 7.54 11.17
C ARG A 282 5.28 6.34 10.42
N TYR A 283 4.64 5.88 9.34
CA TYR A 283 5.21 4.84 8.47
C TYR A 283 6.50 5.30 7.80
N ALA A 284 6.58 6.56 7.35
CA ALA A 284 7.81 7.11 6.78
C ALA A 284 8.95 7.16 7.81
N GLU A 285 8.66 7.64 9.01
CA GLU A 285 9.65 7.71 10.11
C GLU A 285 10.14 6.32 10.53
N ALA A 286 9.23 5.33 10.62
CA ALA A 286 9.58 3.95 10.91
C ALA A 286 10.45 3.32 9.81
N LEU A 287 10.19 3.64 8.53
CA LEU A 287 11.02 3.21 7.42
C LEU A 287 12.44 3.76 7.55
N LEU A 288 12.60 5.07 7.71
CA LEU A 288 13.90 5.73 7.84
C LEU A 288 14.68 5.20 9.05
N ALA A 289 14.00 5.01 10.19
CA ALA A 289 14.61 4.42 11.39
C ALA A 289 15.03 2.96 11.18
N ALA A 290 14.26 2.17 10.42
CA ALA A 290 14.62 0.80 10.10
C ALA A 290 15.85 0.73 9.19
N GLU A 291 16.00 1.64 8.25
CA GLU A 291 17.16 1.72 7.35
C GLU A 291 18.45 2.11 8.09
N THR A 292 18.36 3.06 9.03
CA THR A 292 19.52 3.50 9.82
C THR A 292 20.00 2.46 10.84
N ALA A 293 19.09 1.58 11.31
CA ALA A 293 19.43 0.51 12.26
C ALA A 293 20.11 -0.70 11.60
N LEU A 294 20.20 -0.73 10.26
CA LEU A 294 20.86 -1.82 9.54
C LEU A 294 22.35 -1.52 9.39
N PRO A 295 23.25 -2.50 9.67
CA PRO A 295 24.64 -2.34 9.31
C PRO A 295 24.74 -2.11 7.80
N LEU A 296 25.51 -1.09 7.40
CA LEU A 296 25.86 -0.87 5.99
C LEU A 296 26.51 -2.16 5.48
N THR A 297 25.76 -2.95 4.71
CA THR A 297 26.37 -4.04 3.95
C THR A 297 27.34 -3.41 2.96
N LYS A 298 28.63 -3.63 3.21
CA LYS A 298 29.72 -3.23 2.31
C LYS A 298 29.65 -3.98 0.98
#